data_cb7dfac4a9d91493c2092b28a56b3d84
#
_entry.id   cb7dfac4a9d91493c2092b28a56b3d84
#
_cell.length_a   1.000
_cell.length_b   1.000
_cell.length_c   1.000
_cell.angle_alpha   90.00
_cell.angle_beta   90.00
_cell.angle_gamma   90.00
#
_symmetry.space_group_name_H-M   'P 1'
#
loop_
_entity.id
_entity.type
_entity.pdbx_description
1 polymer ?
#
loop_
_entity_poly.entity_id
_entity_poly.type
_entity_poly.pdbx_seq_one_letter_code
_entity_poly.pdbx_strand_id
1 'polypeptide(L)' 'MAAAPVKIKVDASAEGCSGMYFRKSENMADTSNDPNWPRNGTILEGVWTTAQDGTRWARFTNGFYLPEKQKGFTILFEVK' A
#
# COMPACT_ATOMS: atom_id res chain seq x y z
N MET A 1 -12.50 13.34 -12.66
CA MET A 1 -11.90 12.28 -13.48
C MET A 1 -11.17 11.30 -12.59
N ALA A 2 -11.37 10.02 -12.82
CA ALA A 2 -10.61 9.00 -12.09
C ALA A 2 -9.17 8.97 -12.64
N ALA A 3 -8.19 8.91 -11.74
CA ALA A 3 -6.81 8.70 -12.14
C ALA A 3 -6.63 7.30 -12.71
N ALA A 4 -5.82 7.16 -13.76
CA ALA A 4 -5.47 5.84 -14.28
C ALA A 4 -4.61 5.10 -13.24
N PRO A 5 -4.82 3.79 -13.04
CA PRO A 5 -3.99 3.03 -12.12
C PRO A 5 -2.53 3.01 -12.57
N VAL A 6 -1.64 3.03 -11.59
CA VAL A 6 -0.20 2.88 -11.81
C VAL A 6 0.26 1.58 -11.17
N LYS A 7 1.43 1.10 -11.55
CA LYS A 7 2.02 -0.08 -10.93
C LYS A 7 2.81 0.33 -9.70
N ILE A 8 2.53 -0.32 -8.58
CA ILE A 8 3.13 -0.02 -7.29
C ILE A 8 3.75 -1.30 -6.74
N LYS A 9 5.04 -1.24 -6.44
CA LYS A 9 5.78 -2.35 -5.86
C LYS A 9 5.73 -2.25 -4.34
N VAL A 10 5.43 -3.37 -3.69
CA VAL A 10 5.46 -3.48 -2.23
C VAL A 10 6.81 -4.02 -1.81
N ASP A 11 7.50 -3.31 -0.92
CA ASP A 11 8.77 -3.75 -0.37
C ASP A 11 8.94 -3.18 1.04
N ALA A 12 8.70 -4.01 2.04
CA ALA A 12 8.85 -3.66 3.44
C ALA A 12 10.16 -4.19 4.04
N SER A 13 11.14 -4.55 3.21
CA SER A 13 12.41 -5.14 3.67
C SER A 13 13.20 -4.16 4.53
N ALA A 14 13.12 -2.85 4.27
CA ALA A 14 13.78 -1.84 5.09
C ALA A 14 13.32 -1.88 6.55
N GLU A 15 12.09 -2.33 6.79
CA GLU A 15 11.49 -2.46 8.12
C GLU A 15 11.70 -3.86 8.70
N GLY A 16 12.35 -4.76 7.97
CA GLY A 16 12.55 -6.15 8.38
C GLY A 16 11.33 -7.04 8.18
N CYS A 17 10.35 -6.60 7.43
CA CYS A 17 9.12 -7.36 7.16
C CYS A 17 9.20 -8.08 5.82
N SER A 18 8.48 -9.19 5.70
CA SER A 18 8.40 -9.96 4.45
C SER A 18 7.33 -9.46 3.50
N GLY A 19 6.52 -8.51 3.93
CA GLY A 19 5.44 -7.90 3.18
C GLY A 19 4.54 -7.11 4.10
N MET A 20 3.36 -6.78 3.62
CA MET A 20 2.40 -5.97 4.37
C MET A 20 1.01 -6.58 4.30
N TYR A 21 0.28 -6.55 5.42
CA TYR A 21 -1.16 -6.84 5.39
C TYR A 21 -1.91 -5.65 4.80
N PHE A 22 -2.88 -5.95 3.95
CA PHE A 22 -3.77 -4.92 3.43
C PHE A 22 -4.53 -4.22 4.57
N ARG A 23 -4.91 -2.99 4.30
CA ARG A 23 -5.86 -2.23 5.13
C ARG A 23 -7.16 -2.06 4.37
N LYS A 24 -8.28 -2.04 5.11
CA LYS A 24 -9.61 -1.86 4.50
C LYS A 24 -9.91 -0.41 4.19
N SER A 25 -9.13 0.50 4.76
CA SER A 25 -9.28 1.95 4.60
C SER A 25 -7.93 2.62 4.83
N GLU A 26 -7.89 3.94 4.74
CA GLU A 26 -6.69 4.73 5.01
C GLU A 26 -6.43 4.85 6.51
N ASN A 27 -6.42 3.71 7.20
CA ASN A 27 -6.24 3.61 8.65
C ASN A 27 -5.35 2.40 8.97
N MET A 28 -4.23 2.64 9.63
CA MET A 28 -3.26 1.59 9.99
C MET A 28 -3.87 0.50 10.86
N ALA A 29 -4.87 0.83 11.67
CA ALA A 29 -5.52 -0.13 12.56
C ALA A 29 -6.57 -0.99 11.85
N ASP A 30 -6.98 -0.63 10.64
CA ASP A 30 -8.05 -1.32 9.92
C ASP A 30 -7.49 -2.43 9.04
N THR A 31 -6.78 -3.37 9.66
CA THR A 31 -6.08 -4.46 8.98
C THR A 31 -7.06 -5.48 8.41
N SER A 32 -6.82 -5.89 7.17
CA SER A 32 -7.56 -6.97 6.54
C SER A 32 -6.98 -8.32 6.95
N ASN A 33 -7.85 -9.32 7.07
CA ASN A 33 -7.46 -10.71 7.34
C ASN A 33 -7.28 -11.53 6.06
N ASP A 34 -7.25 -10.88 4.90
CA ASP A 34 -7.09 -11.57 3.62
C ASP A 34 -5.72 -12.28 3.59
N PRO A 35 -5.68 -13.60 3.31
CA PRO A 35 -4.42 -14.34 3.25
C PRO A 35 -3.57 -13.97 2.04
N ASN A 36 -4.12 -13.26 1.06
CA ASN A 36 -3.43 -12.85 -0.16
C ASN A 36 -2.73 -11.49 -0.01
N TRP A 37 -2.23 -11.19 1.20
CA TRP A 37 -1.48 -9.95 1.41
C TRP A 37 -0.18 -9.95 0.60
N PRO A 38 0.27 -8.79 0.07
CA PRO A 38 1.44 -8.73 -0.79
C PRO A 38 2.73 -8.99 -0.03
N ARG A 39 3.60 -9.79 -0.64
CA ARG A 39 4.96 -10.03 -0.17
C ARG A 39 5.90 -9.01 -0.80
N ASN A 40 7.11 -8.86 -0.25
CA ASN A 40 8.12 -7.98 -0.83
C ASN A 40 8.38 -8.36 -2.30
N GLY A 41 8.40 -7.35 -3.17
CA GLY A 41 8.55 -7.55 -4.60
C GLY A 41 7.25 -7.69 -5.38
N THR A 42 6.11 -7.81 -4.71
CA THR A 42 4.81 -7.88 -5.36
C THR A 42 4.48 -6.54 -6.01
N ILE A 43 4.04 -6.58 -7.27
CA ILE A 43 3.62 -5.39 -8.01
C ILE A 43 2.11 -5.43 -8.16
N LEU A 44 1.44 -4.37 -7.71
CA LEU A 44 0.00 -4.24 -7.73
C LEU A 44 -0.39 -2.97 -8.49
N GLU A 45 -1.58 -2.99 -9.09
CA GLU A 45 -2.12 -1.80 -9.72
C GLU A 45 -3.00 -1.04 -8.73
N GLY A 46 -2.83 0.29 -8.69
CA GLY A 46 -3.59 1.14 -7.81
C GLY A 46 -3.43 2.60 -8.12
N VAL A 47 -4.05 3.44 -7.30
CA VAL A 47 -3.95 4.90 -7.42
C VAL A 47 -3.46 5.46 -6.09
N TRP A 48 -2.66 6.51 -6.16
CA TRP A 48 -2.21 7.21 -4.94
C TRP A 48 -3.37 8.02 -4.37
N THR A 49 -3.51 7.99 -3.05
CA THR A 49 -4.51 8.76 -2.32
C THR A 49 -3.84 9.49 -1.16
N THR A 50 -4.55 10.44 -0.56
CA THR A 50 -4.07 11.16 0.62
C THR A 50 -5.12 11.05 1.71
N ALA A 51 -4.71 10.59 2.88
CA ALA A 51 -5.59 10.48 4.03
C ALA A 51 -5.86 11.87 4.64
N GLN A 52 -6.83 11.94 5.56
CA GLN A 52 -7.20 13.19 6.20
C GLN A 52 -6.05 13.80 7.01
N ASP A 53 -5.16 12.98 7.55
CA ASP A 53 -4.00 13.44 8.31
C ASP A 53 -2.81 13.84 7.42
N GLY A 54 -2.98 13.82 6.09
CA GLY A 54 -1.94 14.19 5.14
C GLY A 54 -1.03 13.05 4.73
N THR A 55 -1.18 11.85 5.28
CA THR A 55 -0.36 10.71 4.89
C THR A 55 -0.75 10.20 3.52
N ARG A 56 0.24 9.73 2.77
CA ARG A 56 0.03 9.19 1.43
C ARG A 56 -0.25 7.70 1.50
N TRP A 57 -1.28 7.28 0.79
CA TRP A 57 -1.72 5.90 0.70
C TRP A 57 -1.87 5.48 -0.75
N ALA A 58 -2.00 4.20 -0.99
CA ALA A 58 -2.40 3.67 -2.28
C ALA A 58 -3.68 2.85 -2.11
N ARG A 59 -4.63 3.07 -3.01
CA ARG A 59 -5.83 2.26 -3.13
C ARG A 59 -5.64 1.34 -4.32
N PHE A 60 -5.68 0.04 -4.07
CA PHE A 60 -5.47 -0.95 -5.12
C PHE A 60 -6.77 -1.34 -5.80
N THR A 61 -6.66 -1.92 -6.99
CA THR A 61 -7.82 -2.32 -7.79
C THR A 61 -8.68 -3.38 -7.13
N ASN A 62 -8.12 -4.13 -6.15
CA ASN A 62 -8.89 -5.08 -5.34
C ASN A 62 -9.70 -4.43 -4.22
N GLY A 63 -9.64 -3.10 -4.08
CA GLY A 63 -10.39 -2.35 -3.08
C GLY A 63 -9.68 -2.17 -1.74
N PHE A 64 -8.48 -2.72 -1.58
CA PHE A 64 -7.70 -2.57 -0.35
C PHE A 64 -6.73 -1.40 -0.46
N TYR A 65 -6.16 -1.02 0.70
CA TYR A 65 -5.26 0.12 0.83
C TYR A 65 -3.95 -0.31 1.49
N LEU A 66 -2.88 0.42 1.18
CA LEU A 66 -1.62 0.35 1.92
C LEU A 66 -1.05 1.76 2.09
N PRO A 67 -0.37 2.06 3.21
CA PRO A 67 0.32 3.33 3.37
C PRO A 67 1.60 3.34 2.55
N GLU A 68 2.00 4.51 2.07
CA GLU A 68 3.30 4.65 1.38
C GLU A 68 4.46 4.41 2.33
N LYS A 69 4.32 4.85 3.57
CA LYS A 69 5.37 4.72 4.59
C LYS A 69 4.81 4.11 5.85
N GLN A 70 5.67 3.35 6.55
CA GLN A 70 5.36 2.79 7.84
C GLN A 70 6.59 2.92 8.74
N LYS A 71 6.41 3.48 9.94
CA LYS A 71 7.49 3.69 10.91
C LYS A 71 8.67 4.46 10.32
N GLY A 72 8.39 5.40 9.41
CA GLY A 72 9.42 6.21 8.76
C GLY A 72 10.09 5.56 7.54
N PHE A 73 9.74 4.31 7.22
CA PHE A 73 10.31 3.61 6.06
C PHE A 73 9.32 3.62 4.90
N THR A 74 9.81 3.92 3.70
CA THR A 74 8.99 3.83 2.49
C THR A 74 8.82 2.36 2.12
N ILE A 75 7.56 1.93 1.97
CA ILE A 75 7.24 0.53 1.67
C ILE A 75 6.55 0.36 0.30
N LEU A 76 6.10 1.46 -0.31
CA LEU A 76 5.49 1.43 -1.64
C LEU A 76 6.33 2.26 -2.60
N PHE A 77 6.59 1.69 -3.77
CA PHE A 77 7.39 2.32 -4.81
C PHE A 77 6.64 2.23 -6.14
N GLU A 78 6.44 3.37 -6.80
CA GLU A 78 5.82 3.37 -8.12
C GLU A 78 6.81 2.82 -9.14
N VAL A 79 6.34 1.86 -9.93
CA VAL A 79 7.15 1.23 -10.97
C VAL A 79 6.85 1.95 -12.29
N LYS A 80 7.90 2.42 -12.93
CA LYS A 80 7.78 3.14 -14.21
C LYS A 80 8.17 2.26 -15.39
#